data_268fce133e57606cc59f84ebe5369cc0
#
_entry.id   268fce133e57606cc59f84ebe5369cc0
#
_cell.length_a   1.000
_cell.length_b   1.000
_cell.length_c   1.000
_cell.angle_alpha   90.00
_cell.angle_beta   90.00
_cell.angle_gamma   90.00
#
_symmetry.space_group_name_H-M   'P 1'
#
loop_
_entity.id
_entity.type
_entity.pdbx_description
1 polymer ?
#
loop_
_entity_poly.entity_id
_entity_poly.type
_entity_poly.pdbx_seq_one_letter_code
_entity_poly.pdbx_strand_id
1 'polypeptide(L)'
;DYLYIPDFAGFPGGENVDYWVDWDGKERQLSSMNDYRYEDLSQSVAGCAEDVSCRIRIKDRFGFVWESNEVTYESMIPEAVPELTLGNTVDVVGEVGDEMGQAPLEVEFDASGSKNASSYEWYLYKDTTDLVGMVLSPEDSLIGNQIRTQEDFVYTYEHSGRYKVMLVAIHGKGNFCRDTSDIQYVNVVESLLDVPNVFTPNGDGKNDIFKVKALSLESFQGVILNRWGRKIYEWNDPSEGWDGRIGGKYASPGTYFYVITAKGREKVNPPKYVKKGALLLVR
;
A
#
# COMPACT_ATOMS: atom_id res chain seq x y z
N ASP A 1 -4.46 -2.66 -32.55
CA ASP A 1 -5.51 -2.10 -33.35
C ASP A 1 -5.14 -2.17 -34.83
N TYR A 2 -6.11 -2.44 -35.67
CA TYR A 2 -5.89 -2.61 -37.11
C TYR A 2 -6.72 -1.59 -37.88
N LEU A 3 -6.09 -0.89 -38.81
CA LEU A 3 -6.79 -0.07 -39.79
C LEU A 3 -7.19 -0.96 -40.94
N TYR A 4 -8.49 -1.09 -41.21
CA TYR A 4 -8.99 -1.77 -42.38
C TYR A 4 -9.01 -0.82 -43.58
N ILE A 5 -8.22 -1.12 -44.59
CA ILE A 5 -8.21 -0.38 -45.87
C ILE A 5 -8.99 -1.19 -46.89
N PRO A 6 -10.07 -0.62 -47.46
CA PRO A 6 -10.85 -1.31 -48.44
C PRO A 6 -10.01 -1.72 -49.66
N ASP A 7 -10.28 -2.89 -50.21
CA ASP A 7 -9.66 -3.35 -51.44
C ASP A 7 -10.22 -2.57 -52.64
N PHE A 8 -9.41 -1.69 -53.20
CA PHE A 8 -9.73 -0.93 -54.38
C PHE A 8 -9.18 -1.55 -55.69
N ALA A 9 -8.60 -2.75 -55.65
CA ALA A 9 -8.05 -3.44 -56.81
C ALA A 9 -9.10 -3.73 -57.93
N GLY A 10 -10.38 -3.71 -57.56
CA GLY A 10 -11.48 -3.85 -58.51
C GLY A 10 -11.92 -2.57 -59.25
N PHE A 11 -11.37 -1.40 -58.88
CA PHE A 11 -11.68 -0.16 -59.61
C PHE A 11 -10.80 0.02 -60.82
N PRO A 12 -11.35 0.50 -61.94
CA PRO A 12 -10.55 0.80 -63.11
C PRO A 12 -9.49 1.85 -62.80
N GLY A 13 -8.23 1.43 -62.76
CA GLY A 13 -7.11 2.29 -62.39
C GLY A 13 -6.62 2.18 -60.95
N GLY A 14 -7.02 1.15 -60.22
CA GLY A 14 -6.61 0.91 -58.82
C GLY A 14 -5.10 0.80 -58.62
N GLU A 15 -4.33 0.51 -59.67
CA GLU A 15 -2.85 0.45 -59.58
C GLU A 15 -2.16 1.81 -59.35
N ASN A 16 -2.89 2.92 -59.43
CA ASN A 16 -2.36 4.27 -59.26
C ASN A 16 -3.13 5.08 -58.21
N VAL A 17 -3.51 4.45 -57.15
CA VAL A 17 -4.15 5.10 -55.98
C VAL A 17 -3.13 5.29 -54.86
N ASP A 18 -2.99 6.52 -54.44
CA ASP A 18 -2.18 6.87 -53.28
C ASP A 18 -3.06 6.88 -52.05
N TYR A 19 -2.59 6.28 -50.99
CA TYR A 19 -3.26 6.22 -49.70
C TYR A 19 -2.46 6.96 -48.66
N TRP A 20 -3.14 7.78 -47.88
CA TRP A 20 -2.55 8.44 -46.72
C TRP A 20 -3.44 8.19 -45.50
N VAL A 21 -2.81 8.05 -44.38
CA VAL A 21 -3.45 8.04 -43.07
C VAL A 21 -2.93 9.24 -42.30
N ASP A 22 -3.86 10.12 -41.90
CA ASP A 22 -3.57 11.20 -40.98
C ASP A 22 -3.82 10.64 -39.57
N TRP A 23 -2.72 10.43 -38.85
CA TRP A 23 -2.73 9.96 -37.49
C TRP A 23 -1.91 10.92 -36.65
N ASP A 24 -2.49 11.45 -35.57
CA ASP A 24 -1.83 12.40 -34.70
C ASP A 24 -1.29 13.64 -35.47
N GLY A 25 -2.07 14.16 -36.42
CA GLY A 25 -1.68 15.29 -37.22
C GLY A 25 -0.47 15.05 -38.14
N LYS A 26 -0.04 13.81 -38.32
CA LYS A 26 1.06 13.41 -39.21
C LYS A 26 0.55 12.59 -40.34
N GLU A 27 0.59 13.16 -41.56
CA GLU A 27 0.29 12.38 -42.77
C GLU A 27 1.37 11.31 -42.98
N ARG A 28 0.94 10.06 -43.12
CA ARG A 28 1.79 8.93 -43.47
C ARG A 28 1.31 8.34 -44.77
N GLN A 29 2.20 8.30 -45.76
CA GLN A 29 1.92 7.61 -46.98
C GLN A 29 2.06 6.10 -46.75
N LEU A 30 0.98 5.35 -47.00
CA LEU A 30 1.03 3.90 -47.00
C LEU A 30 1.70 3.44 -48.31
N SER A 31 2.67 2.56 -48.24
CA SER A 31 3.36 2.00 -49.41
C SER A 31 2.37 1.34 -50.36
N SER A 32 2.65 1.41 -51.67
CA SER A 32 1.78 0.89 -52.75
C SER A 32 1.23 -0.51 -52.43
N MET A 33 -0.10 -0.59 -52.38
CA MET A 33 -0.78 -1.76 -51.90
C MET A 33 -1.05 -2.74 -53.01
N ASN A 34 -0.26 -3.77 -53.09
CA ASN A 34 -0.68 -4.91 -53.91
C ASN A 34 -1.52 -5.95 -53.14
N ASP A 35 -1.51 -5.94 -51.80
CA ASP A 35 -2.25 -6.95 -51.06
C ASP A 35 -2.56 -6.62 -49.57
N TYR A 36 -2.30 -5.41 -49.08
CA TYR A 36 -2.53 -5.13 -47.63
C TYR A 36 -3.94 -4.59 -47.39
N ARG A 37 -4.76 -5.39 -46.75
CA ARG A 37 -6.10 -5.01 -46.26
C ARG A 37 -6.09 -4.47 -44.84
N TYR A 38 -4.97 -4.61 -44.15
CA TYR A 38 -4.81 -4.23 -42.76
C TYR A 38 -3.40 -3.67 -42.54
N GLU A 39 -3.32 -2.56 -41.84
CA GLU A 39 -2.07 -2.08 -41.25
C GLU A 39 -2.17 -2.11 -39.74
N ASP A 40 -1.19 -2.73 -39.10
CA ASP A 40 -1.09 -2.73 -37.62
C ASP A 40 -0.47 -1.42 -37.18
N LEU A 41 -1.30 -0.53 -36.63
CA LEU A 41 -0.89 0.76 -36.11
C LEU A 41 -0.38 0.67 -34.65
N SER A 42 -0.48 -0.48 -34.03
CA SER A 42 -0.11 -0.66 -32.60
C SER A 42 1.35 -0.31 -32.30
N GLN A 43 2.23 -0.43 -33.28
CA GLN A 43 3.66 -0.10 -33.15
C GLN A 43 4.00 1.34 -33.54
N SER A 44 3.08 2.07 -34.15
CA SER A 44 3.35 3.42 -34.65
C SER A 44 2.70 4.52 -33.83
N VAL A 45 1.83 4.16 -32.93
CA VAL A 45 1.16 5.07 -32.00
C VAL A 45 1.89 5.01 -30.67
N ALA A 46 2.44 6.12 -30.24
CA ALA A 46 2.92 6.27 -28.88
C ALA A 46 1.70 6.18 -27.96
N GLY A 47 1.37 4.99 -27.57
CA GLY A 47 0.23 4.52 -26.78
C GLY A 47 -0.63 5.50 -26.08
N CYS A 48 -1.31 5.57 -25.23
CA CYS A 48 -2.24 6.01 -24.29
C CYS A 48 -2.12 7.47 -23.83
N ALA A 49 -1.12 8.24 -24.23
CA ALA A 49 -0.81 9.51 -23.58
C ALA A 49 -1.70 10.68 -24.00
N GLU A 50 -2.28 10.62 -25.18
CA GLU A 50 -3.08 11.73 -25.74
C GLU A 50 -4.21 11.19 -26.62
N ASP A 51 -5.30 11.94 -26.73
CA ASP A 51 -6.35 11.66 -27.68
C ASP A 51 -5.81 11.81 -29.09
N VAL A 52 -6.07 10.82 -29.93
CA VAL A 52 -5.54 10.79 -31.29
C VAL A 52 -6.69 10.71 -32.30
N SER A 53 -6.72 11.68 -33.19
CA SER A 53 -7.67 11.65 -34.30
C SER A 53 -7.03 11.06 -35.56
N CYS A 54 -7.75 10.18 -36.23
CA CYS A 54 -7.31 9.64 -37.52
C CYS A 54 -8.33 9.86 -38.62
N ARG A 55 -7.83 10.05 -39.82
CA ARG A 55 -8.60 10.23 -41.05
C ARG A 55 -7.87 9.56 -42.22
N ILE A 56 -8.61 8.90 -43.06
CA ILE A 56 -8.07 8.28 -44.26
C ILE A 56 -8.35 9.21 -45.46
N ARG A 57 -7.31 9.53 -46.20
CA ARG A 57 -7.39 10.26 -47.47
C ARG A 57 -6.94 9.36 -48.60
N ILE A 58 -7.72 9.30 -49.65
CA ILE A 58 -7.43 8.55 -50.85
C ILE A 58 -7.41 9.53 -52.03
N LYS A 59 -6.35 9.51 -52.82
CA LYS A 59 -6.23 10.32 -54.03
C LYS A 59 -6.05 9.40 -55.24
N ASP A 60 -6.93 9.54 -56.19
CA ASP A 60 -6.83 8.78 -57.45
C ASP A 60 -5.82 9.41 -58.43
N ARG A 61 -5.53 8.69 -59.51
CA ARG A 61 -4.61 9.16 -60.58
C ARG A 61 -5.08 10.40 -61.31
N PHE A 62 -6.36 10.77 -61.18
CA PHE A 62 -6.93 11.95 -61.82
C PHE A 62 -6.92 13.16 -60.89
N GLY A 63 -6.47 12.98 -59.67
CA GLY A 63 -6.37 14.03 -58.68
C GLY A 63 -7.63 14.19 -57.79
N PHE A 64 -8.63 13.34 -57.95
CA PHE A 64 -9.77 13.35 -57.05
C PHE A 64 -9.35 12.84 -55.67
N VAL A 65 -9.77 13.56 -54.66
CA VAL A 65 -9.48 13.23 -53.27
C VAL A 65 -10.77 12.85 -52.57
N TRP A 66 -10.74 11.72 -51.92
CA TRP A 66 -11.78 11.29 -50.98
C TRP A 66 -11.19 11.24 -49.56
N GLU A 67 -11.97 11.70 -48.59
CA GLU A 67 -11.58 11.68 -47.17
C GLU A 67 -12.66 10.98 -46.37
N SER A 68 -12.26 10.16 -45.39
CA SER A 68 -13.17 9.58 -44.41
C SER A 68 -13.61 10.63 -43.41
N ASN A 69 -14.65 10.32 -42.63
CA ASN A 69 -14.89 11.05 -41.40
C ASN A 69 -13.69 10.89 -40.46
N GLU A 70 -13.47 11.89 -39.66
CA GLU A 70 -12.50 11.83 -38.58
C GLU A 70 -13.00 10.89 -37.47
N VAL A 71 -12.11 10.01 -36.98
CA VAL A 71 -12.38 9.13 -35.86
C VAL A 71 -11.35 9.44 -34.78
N THR A 72 -11.82 9.80 -33.61
CA THR A 72 -10.97 10.07 -32.46
C THR A 72 -10.82 8.80 -31.63
N TYR A 73 -9.58 8.42 -31.36
CA TYR A 73 -9.21 7.43 -30.37
C TYR A 73 -8.97 8.16 -29.06
N GLU A 74 -9.80 7.88 -28.08
CA GLU A 74 -9.64 8.46 -26.73
C GLU A 74 -8.47 7.77 -26.02
N SER A 75 -7.62 8.57 -25.40
CA SER A 75 -6.52 8.06 -24.60
C SER A 75 -7.05 7.28 -23.40
N MET A 76 -6.40 6.17 -23.09
CA MET A 76 -6.71 5.34 -21.93
C MET A 76 -5.52 5.36 -20.96
N ILE A 77 -5.12 6.56 -20.54
CA ILE A 77 -4.06 6.70 -19.54
C ILE A 77 -4.54 6.02 -18.25
N PRO A 78 -3.79 5.06 -17.71
CA PRO A 78 -4.10 4.54 -16.39
C PRO A 78 -3.86 5.62 -15.35
N GLU A 79 -4.65 5.61 -14.27
CA GLU A 79 -4.47 6.45 -13.10
C GLU A 79 -4.34 5.54 -11.88
N ALA A 80 -3.18 5.56 -11.22
CA ALA A 80 -2.90 4.74 -10.06
C ALA A 80 -3.43 5.44 -8.79
N VAL A 81 -4.46 4.88 -8.18
CA VAL A 81 -5.09 5.41 -6.96
C VAL A 81 -5.04 4.32 -5.89
N PRO A 82 -3.98 4.26 -5.06
CA PRO A 82 -3.89 3.32 -3.96
C PRO A 82 -4.71 3.79 -2.76
N GLU A 83 -5.50 2.89 -2.18
CA GLU A 83 -6.16 3.08 -0.89
C GLU A 83 -5.59 2.11 0.13
N LEU A 84 -5.29 2.60 1.34
CA LEU A 84 -4.74 1.83 2.44
C LEU A 84 -5.65 1.97 3.65
N THR A 85 -6.07 0.83 4.22
CA THR A 85 -6.86 0.81 5.46
C THR A 85 -6.08 0.07 6.55
N LEU A 86 -5.81 0.74 7.67
CA LEU A 86 -5.07 0.20 8.80
C LEU A 86 -6.02 -0.45 9.81
N GLY A 87 -5.74 -1.72 10.17
CA GLY A 87 -6.58 -2.48 11.10
C GLY A 87 -6.48 -2.04 12.56
N ASN A 88 -5.30 -1.63 13.02
CA ASN A 88 -5.02 -1.26 14.42
C ASN A 88 -4.37 0.12 14.50
N THR A 89 -5.16 1.18 14.34
CA THR A 89 -4.67 2.56 14.48
C THR A 89 -4.46 2.91 15.96
N VAL A 90 -3.44 3.70 16.25
CA VAL A 90 -3.15 4.24 17.58
C VAL A 90 -2.96 5.75 17.51
N ASP A 91 -3.60 6.47 18.44
CA ASP A 91 -3.38 7.89 18.60
C ASP A 91 -2.03 8.12 19.28
N VAL A 92 -1.03 8.57 18.54
CA VAL A 92 0.25 9.02 19.11
C VAL A 92 0.15 10.54 19.32
N VAL A 93 0.17 10.95 20.57
CA VAL A 93 0.07 12.36 20.95
C VAL A 93 1.30 13.12 20.43
N GLY A 94 1.08 14.01 19.47
CA GLY A 94 2.08 14.98 19.02
C GLY A 94 2.45 14.99 17.55
N GLU A 95 2.06 13.99 16.77
CA GLU A 95 2.27 13.99 15.31
C GLU A 95 0.93 14.12 14.59
N VAL A 96 0.79 15.22 13.85
CA VAL A 96 -0.42 15.52 13.09
C VAL A 96 -0.17 15.10 11.65
N GLY A 97 -0.90 14.10 11.17
CA GLY A 97 -1.04 13.87 9.73
C GLY A 97 -0.87 12.45 9.20
N ASP A 98 -0.13 11.57 9.88
CA ASP A 98 0.06 10.19 9.40
C ASP A 98 -0.70 9.22 10.30
N GLU A 99 -1.52 8.35 9.71
CA GLU A 99 -2.11 7.24 10.43
C GLU A 99 -1.00 6.28 10.90
N MET A 100 -1.02 5.95 12.19
CA MET A 100 -0.04 5.07 12.80
C MET A 100 -0.72 3.83 13.37
N GLY A 101 -0.08 2.69 13.22
CA GLY A 101 -0.54 1.43 13.80
C GLY A 101 0.51 0.78 14.71
N GLN A 102 0.08 -0.19 15.51
CA GLN A 102 1.01 -0.99 16.32
C GLN A 102 1.25 -2.36 15.69
N ALA A 103 2.47 -2.89 15.82
CA ALA A 103 2.81 -4.23 15.33
C ALA A 103 2.22 -5.34 16.23
N PRO A 104 1.67 -6.44 15.66
CA PRO A 104 1.47 -6.65 14.23
C PRO A 104 0.39 -5.73 13.66
N LEU A 105 0.69 -5.04 12.56
CA LEU A 105 -0.25 -4.15 11.90
C LEU A 105 -0.75 -4.79 10.61
N GLU A 106 -2.02 -5.09 10.56
CA GLU A 106 -2.70 -5.51 9.35
C GLU A 106 -3.12 -4.29 8.54
N VAL A 107 -2.75 -4.29 7.27
CA VAL A 107 -3.10 -3.24 6.32
C VAL A 107 -3.76 -3.87 5.11
N GLU A 108 -4.93 -3.39 4.78
CA GLU A 108 -5.66 -3.70 3.56
C GLU A 108 -5.27 -2.71 2.47
N PHE A 109 -4.89 -3.24 1.31
CA PHE A 109 -4.48 -2.51 0.12
C PHE A 109 -5.55 -2.69 -0.94
N ASP A 110 -6.03 -1.60 -1.50
CA ASP A 110 -7.05 -1.59 -2.54
C ASP A 110 -6.64 -0.64 -3.68
N ALA A 111 -6.68 -1.13 -4.92
CA ALA A 111 -6.44 -0.37 -6.14
C ALA A 111 -7.72 -0.16 -6.96
N SER A 112 -8.89 -0.54 -6.46
CA SER A 112 -10.16 -0.46 -7.21
C SER A 112 -10.56 0.97 -7.60
N GLY A 113 -10.03 1.98 -6.89
CA GLY A 113 -10.17 3.39 -7.24
C GLY A 113 -9.39 3.81 -8.50
N SER A 114 -8.46 2.98 -8.98
CA SER A 114 -7.64 3.27 -10.15
C SER A 114 -8.48 3.23 -11.43
N LYS A 115 -8.15 4.10 -12.40
CA LYS A 115 -8.88 4.18 -13.66
C LYS A 115 -8.06 3.60 -14.81
N ASN A 116 -8.75 3.06 -15.81
CA ASN A 116 -8.17 2.54 -17.05
C ASN A 116 -7.05 1.49 -16.83
N ALA A 117 -6.99 0.87 -15.65
CA ALA A 117 -6.03 -0.18 -15.35
C ALA A 117 -6.59 -1.55 -15.73
N SER A 118 -5.75 -2.43 -16.26
CA SER A 118 -6.04 -3.83 -16.53
C SER A 118 -5.22 -4.79 -15.68
N SER A 119 -4.17 -4.27 -15.04
CA SER A 119 -3.32 -5.00 -14.10
C SER A 119 -2.59 -4.03 -13.19
N TYR A 120 -2.09 -4.54 -12.07
CA TYR A 120 -1.49 -3.78 -11.01
C TYR A 120 -0.15 -4.36 -10.61
N GLU A 121 0.75 -3.50 -10.10
CA GLU A 121 1.99 -3.90 -9.44
C GLU A 121 2.16 -3.08 -8.16
N TRP A 122 2.14 -3.74 -7.00
CA TRP A 122 2.38 -3.13 -5.71
C TRP A 122 3.81 -3.36 -5.25
N TYR A 123 4.45 -2.29 -4.85
CA TYR A 123 5.80 -2.26 -4.32
C TYR A 123 5.78 -1.85 -2.87
N LEU A 124 6.11 -2.78 -1.98
CA LEU A 124 6.20 -2.56 -0.54
C LEU A 124 7.67 -2.52 -0.14
N TYR A 125 8.13 -1.39 0.35
CA TYR A 125 9.51 -1.20 0.77
C TYR A 125 9.59 -0.88 2.26
N LYS A 126 10.67 -1.34 2.90
CA LYS A 126 11.06 -0.78 4.19
C LYS A 126 11.72 0.57 3.93
N ASP A 127 11.30 1.60 4.66
CA ASP A 127 11.99 2.89 4.61
C ASP A 127 13.37 2.74 5.28
N THR A 128 14.41 2.93 4.49
CA THR A 128 15.81 2.81 4.94
C THR A 128 16.48 4.17 5.08
N THR A 129 15.74 5.27 4.98
CA THR A 129 16.30 6.63 5.06
C THR A 129 17.03 6.90 6.37
N ASP A 130 16.68 6.19 7.44
CA ASP A 130 17.35 6.29 8.74
C ASP A 130 18.62 5.43 8.85
N LEU A 131 18.92 4.60 7.88
CA LEU A 131 20.14 3.78 7.83
C LEU A 131 21.25 4.57 7.13
N VAL A 132 21.86 5.49 7.86
CA VAL A 132 23.00 6.29 7.38
C VAL A 132 24.13 5.36 6.90
N GLY A 133 24.39 5.37 5.59
CA GLY A 133 25.53 4.71 4.97
C GLY A 133 25.30 3.34 4.34
N MET A 134 24.10 2.77 4.37
CA MET A 134 23.77 1.57 3.59
C MET A 134 23.10 1.95 2.28
N VAL A 135 23.82 1.87 1.19
CA VAL A 135 23.25 1.86 -0.17
C VAL A 135 22.68 0.47 -0.38
N LEU A 136 21.40 0.29 -0.06
CA LEU A 136 20.69 -0.93 -0.45
C LEU A 136 20.30 -0.78 -1.92
N SER A 137 20.48 -1.85 -2.70
CA SER A 137 19.89 -1.87 -4.04
C SER A 137 18.36 -1.82 -3.94
N PRO A 138 17.65 -1.27 -4.95
CA PRO A 138 16.18 -1.26 -4.94
C PRO A 138 15.55 -2.65 -4.73
N GLU A 139 16.24 -3.70 -5.17
CA GLU A 139 15.80 -5.09 -5.03
C GLU A 139 15.92 -5.60 -3.59
N ASP A 140 16.91 -5.12 -2.81
CA ASP A 140 17.14 -5.52 -1.42
C ASP A 140 16.15 -4.88 -0.45
N SER A 141 15.43 -3.84 -0.88
CA SER A 141 14.49 -3.10 -0.04
C SER A 141 13.04 -3.58 -0.16
N LEU A 142 12.71 -4.40 -1.15
CA LEU A 142 11.37 -4.98 -1.30
C LEU A 142 11.07 -5.95 -0.16
N ILE A 143 9.94 -5.80 0.47
CA ILE A 143 9.49 -6.71 1.51
C ILE A 143 9.10 -8.04 0.87
N GLY A 144 9.81 -9.10 1.27
CA GLY A 144 9.56 -10.46 0.78
C GLY A 144 10.01 -10.70 -0.66
N ASN A 145 10.81 -9.80 -1.26
CA ASN A 145 11.34 -9.90 -2.64
C ASN A 145 10.25 -10.18 -3.70
N GLN A 146 9.03 -9.72 -3.48
CA GLN A 146 7.90 -9.98 -4.36
C GLN A 146 7.13 -8.70 -4.66
N ILE A 147 6.86 -8.49 -5.94
CA ILE A 147 5.86 -7.56 -6.43
C ILE A 147 4.50 -8.26 -6.31
N ARG A 148 3.50 -7.58 -5.79
CA ARG A 148 2.13 -8.10 -5.70
C ARG A 148 1.32 -7.56 -6.86
N THR A 149 0.52 -8.42 -7.48
CA THR A 149 -0.22 -8.11 -8.71
C THR A 149 -1.73 -8.18 -8.53
N GLN A 150 -2.19 -8.40 -7.31
CA GLN A 150 -3.62 -8.39 -7.00
C GLN A 150 -4.15 -6.94 -6.98
N GLU A 151 -5.43 -6.77 -7.29
CA GLU A 151 -6.13 -5.50 -7.16
C GLU A 151 -6.28 -5.12 -5.68
N ASP A 152 -6.67 -6.09 -4.86
CA ASP A 152 -6.81 -5.99 -3.42
C ASP A 152 -6.06 -7.13 -2.71
N PHE A 153 -5.49 -6.85 -1.57
CA PHE A 153 -4.86 -7.85 -0.69
C PHE A 153 -4.63 -7.29 0.71
N VAL A 154 -4.37 -8.19 1.66
CA VAL A 154 -4.01 -7.85 3.03
C VAL A 154 -2.55 -8.21 3.28
N TYR A 155 -1.81 -7.33 3.97
CA TYR A 155 -0.46 -7.59 4.42
C TYR A 155 -0.29 -7.21 5.89
N THR A 156 0.43 -8.05 6.64
CA THR A 156 0.70 -7.82 8.07
C THR A 156 2.16 -7.41 8.27
N TYR A 157 2.36 -6.20 8.80
CA TYR A 157 3.67 -5.70 9.21
C TYR A 157 3.97 -6.20 10.64
N GLU A 158 4.86 -7.16 10.75
CA GLU A 158 5.22 -7.83 12.02
C GLU A 158 6.13 -6.98 12.92
N HIS A 159 6.83 -6.01 12.34
CA HIS A 159 7.83 -5.20 13.04
C HIS A 159 7.53 -3.72 12.96
N SER A 160 7.94 -2.99 14.00
CA SER A 160 7.91 -1.53 13.98
C SER A 160 8.86 -0.96 12.91
N GLY A 161 8.52 0.21 12.42
CA GLY A 161 9.28 0.93 11.42
C GLY A 161 8.41 1.70 10.47
N ARG A 162 9.03 2.44 9.57
CA ARG A 162 8.38 3.16 8.49
C ARG A 162 8.53 2.37 7.19
N TYR A 163 7.45 2.24 6.46
CA TYR A 163 7.39 1.48 5.22
C TYR A 163 6.84 2.37 4.11
N LYS A 164 7.35 2.19 2.90
CA LYS A 164 6.89 2.87 1.69
C LYS A 164 6.04 1.94 0.86
N VAL A 165 4.98 2.48 0.29
CA VAL A 165 4.07 1.76 -0.60
C VAL A 165 3.93 2.55 -1.89
N MET A 166 3.99 1.86 -3.00
CA MET A 166 3.82 2.43 -4.33
C MET A 166 2.98 1.48 -5.18
N LEU A 167 2.00 2.03 -5.87
CA LEU A 167 1.17 1.32 -6.83
C LEU A 167 1.56 1.72 -8.25
N VAL A 168 1.68 0.75 -9.13
CA VAL A 168 1.77 0.97 -10.57
C VAL A 168 0.52 0.38 -11.22
N ALA A 169 -0.27 1.21 -11.85
CA ALA A 169 -1.41 0.83 -12.67
C ALA A 169 -0.98 0.66 -14.12
N ILE A 170 -1.41 -0.43 -14.77
CA ILE A 170 -0.96 -0.80 -16.09
C ILE A 170 -2.18 -1.02 -16.98
N HIS A 171 -2.18 -0.42 -18.18
CA HIS A 171 -3.20 -0.64 -19.20
C HIS A 171 -2.63 -1.39 -20.40
N GLY A 172 -3.41 -2.37 -20.88
CA GLY A 172 -3.11 -3.08 -22.12
C GLY A 172 -2.06 -4.20 -22.01
N LYS A 173 -1.81 -4.84 -23.14
CA LYS A 173 -0.83 -5.90 -23.29
C LYS A 173 0.53 -5.29 -23.61
N GLY A 174 1.56 -5.64 -22.85
CA GLY A 174 2.92 -5.24 -23.14
C GLY A 174 3.47 -4.09 -22.30
N ASN A 175 2.78 -3.67 -21.25
CA ASN A 175 3.24 -2.66 -20.28
C ASN A 175 3.55 -1.27 -20.87
N PHE A 176 2.92 -0.91 -22.00
CA PHE A 176 3.22 0.36 -22.66
C PHE A 176 2.62 1.58 -21.95
N CYS A 177 1.51 1.39 -21.22
CA CYS A 177 0.81 2.44 -20.52
C CYS A 177 0.88 2.13 -19.03
N ARG A 178 1.65 2.91 -18.30
CA ARG A 178 1.86 2.75 -16.86
C ARG A 178 1.70 4.10 -16.19
N ASP A 179 1.03 4.10 -15.07
CA ASP A 179 1.04 5.20 -14.13
C ASP A 179 1.51 4.72 -12.77
N THR A 180 2.24 5.57 -12.09
CA THR A 180 2.83 5.27 -10.79
C THR A 180 2.30 6.27 -9.78
N SER A 181 1.69 5.77 -8.72
CA SER A 181 1.19 6.60 -7.64
C SER A 181 2.30 7.36 -6.92
N ASP A 182 1.93 8.41 -6.20
CA ASP A 182 2.78 8.96 -5.16
C ASP A 182 3.09 7.90 -4.09
N ILE A 183 4.24 8.05 -3.44
CA ILE A 183 4.65 7.15 -2.35
C ILE A 183 3.77 7.42 -1.13
N GLN A 184 3.09 6.39 -0.66
CA GLN A 184 2.39 6.39 0.61
C GLN A 184 3.25 5.76 1.70
N TYR A 185 3.00 6.14 2.96
CA TYR A 185 3.75 5.64 4.10
C TYR A 185 2.84 4.86 5.04
N VAL A 186 3.33 3.71 5.49
CA VAL A 186 2.75 2.96 6.59
C VAL A 186 3.70 3.07 7.78
N ASN A 187 3.23 3.72 8.85
CA ASN A 187 4.02 3.94 10.05
C ASN A 187 3.59 2.96 11.15
N VAL A 188 4.50 2.07 11.54
CA VAL A 188 4.30 1.11 12.62
C VAL A 188 5.11 1.56 13.83
N VAL A 189 4.40 1.96 14.90
CA VAL A 189 5.03 2.56 16.07
C VAL A 189 6.02 1.63 16.75
N GLU A 190 7.07 2.23 17.34
CA GLU A 190 8.06 1.51 18.14
C GLU A 190 7.42 0.93 19.40
N SER A 191 8.09 -0.05 19.97
CA SER A 191 7.62 -0.67 21.20
C SER A 191 7.66 0.31 22.38
N LEU A 192 6.63 0.24 23.19
CA LEU A 192 6.48 1.05 24.42
C LEU A 192 5.98 0.16 25.54
N LEU A 193 6.54 0.34 26.72
CA LEU A 193 6.01 -0.21 27.96
C LEU A 193 6.05 0.83 29.07
N ASP A 194 4.89 1.33 29.46
CA ASP A 194 4.72 2.22 30.61
C ASP A 194 3.84 1.57 31.66
N VAL A 195 4.23 1.72 32.96
CA VAL A 195 3.62 1.00 34.07
C VAL A 195 3.16 2.01 35.11
N PRO A 196 1.85 2.10 35.38
CA PRO A 196 1.33 2.96 36.41
C PRO A 196 1.80 2.49 37.80
N ASN A 197 1.80 3.40 38.78
CA ASN A 197 2.21 3.11 40.15
C ASN A 197 1.04 3.11 41.15
N VAL A 198 -0.18 3.43 40.70
CA VAL A 198 -1.39 3.48 41.52
C VAL A 198 -2.60 3.05 40.74
N PHE A 199 -3.55 2.39 41.39
CA PHE A 199 -4.89 2.13 40.81
C PHE A 199 -5.93 2.08 41.93
N THR A 200 -7.20 2.27 41.54
CA THR A 200 -8.32 2.49 42.47
C THR A 200 -9.51 1.59 42.11
N PRO A 201 -9.46 0.29 42.49
CA PRO A 201 -10.54 -0.65 42.14
C PRO A 201 -11.77 -0.43 43.04
N ASN A 202 -12.49 0.69 42.82
CA ASN A 202 -13.68 1.12 43.56
C ASN A 202 -14.99 0.94 42.74
N GLY A 203 -14.88 0.57 41.43
CA GLY A 203 -16.01 0.32 40.56
C GLY A 203 -16.61 1.57 39.89
N ASP A 204 -15.87 2.69 39.85
CA ASP A 204 -16.31 3.94 39.21
C ASP A 204 -15.99 3.99 37.70
N GLY A 205 -15.36 2.95 37.17
CA GLY A 205 -14.95 2.83 35.77
C GLY A 205 -13.62 3.53 35.43
N LYS A 206 -12.94 4.10 36.45
CA LYS A 206 -11.65 4.78 36.24
C LYS A 206 -10.56 4.13 37.10
N ASN A 207 -9.48 3.69 36.46
CA ASN A 207 -8.33 3.04 37.14
C ASN A 207 -8.74 1.83 38.02
N ASP A 208 -9.83 1.17 37.70
CA ASP A 208 -10.32 -0.02 38.43
C ASP A 208 -9.43 -1.24 38.18
N ILE A 209 -8.65 -1.22 37.11
CA ILE A 209 -7.74 -2.29 36.72
C ILE A 209 -6.31 -1.72 36.65
N PHE A 210 -5.38 -2.38 37.32
CA PHE A 210 -3.95 -2.11 37.14
C PHE A 210 -3.54 -2.66 35.77
N LYS A 211 -3.48 -1.79 34.79
CA LYS A 211 -3.16 -2.11 33.39
C LYS A 211 -1.95 -1.30 32.93
N VAL A 212 -1.04 -1.94 32.21
CA VAL A 212 0.09 -1.26 31.57
C VAL A 212 -0.34 -0.56 30.30
N LYS A 213 0.39 0.49 29.90
CA LYS A 213 0.32 1.03 28.55
C LYS A 213 1.43 0.36 27.73
N ALA A 214 1.06 -0.37 26.71
CA ALA A 214 1.99 -1.14 25.90
C ALA A 214 1.64 -1.01 24.42
N LEU A 215 2.66 -0.92 23.58
CA LEU A 215 2.55 -0.86 22.11
C LEU A 215 3.61 -1.79 21.50
N SER A 216 3.29 -2.42 20.40
CA SER A 216 4.23 -3.19 19.55
C SER A 216 5.13 -4.18 20.32
N LEU A 217 4.57 -4.92 21.27
CA LEU A 217 5.30 -5.93 22.03
C LEU A 217 5.20 -7.30 21.34
N GLU A 218 6.33 -8.02 21.25
CA GLU A 218 6.40 -9.42 20.83
C GLU A 218 6.01 -10.39 21.93
N SER A 219 6.43 -10.07 23.17
CA SER A 219 6.10 -10.87 24.33
C SER A 219 5.93 -9.99 25.57
N PHE A 220 5.10 -10.45 26.48
CA PHE A 220 4.80 -9.77 27.73
C PHE A 220 4.53 -10.78 28.84
N GLN A 221 5.01 -10.49 30.05
CA GLN A 221 4.65 -11.19 31.26
C GLN A 221 4.63 -10.20 32.43
N GLY A 222 3.51 -10.12 33.11
CA GLY A 222 3.32 -9.32 34.32
C GLY A 222 3.08 -10.19 35.54
N VAL A 223 3.70 -9.84 36.67
CA VAL A 223 3.52 -10.52 37.96
C VAL A 223 3.31 -9.48 39.04
N ILE A 224 2.29 -9.68 39.89
CA ILE A 224 2.09 -8.91 41.12
C ILE A 224 2.51 -9.75 42.31
N LEU A 225 3.24 -9.13 43.22
CA LEU A 225 3.72 -9.71 44.45
C LEU A 225 3.13 -8.95 45.66
N ASN A 226 2.85 -9.66 46.71
CA ASN A 226 2.52 -9.03 47.99
C ASN A 226 3.82 -8.53 48.69
N ARG A 227 3.67 -7.86 49.88
CA ARG A 227 4.78 -7.33 50.67
C ARG A 227 5.83 -8.37 51.11
N TRP A 228 5.48 -9.65 51.09
CA TRP A 228 6.38 -10.76 51.46
C TRP A 228 7.03 -11.42 50.23
N GLY A 229 6.84 -10.84 49.04
CA GLY A 229 7.39 -11.38 47.79
C GLY A 229 6.62 -12.59 47.21
N ARG A 230 5.45 -12.93 47.79
CA ARG A 230 4.63 -14.03 47.24
C ARG A 230 3.84 -13.54 46.05
N LYS A 231 3.91 -14.30 44.91
CA LYS A 231 3.10 -14.06 43.73
C LYS A 231 1.60 -14.21 44.05
N ILE A 232 0.82 -13.21 43.69
CA ILE A 232 -0.63 -13.15 43.89
C ILE A 232 -1.42 -13.04 42.61
N TYR A 233 -0.82 -12.52 41.54
CA TYR A 233 -1.43 -12.43 40.22
C TYR A 233 -0.37 -12.52 39.15
N GLU A 234 -0.73 -13.06 37.97
CA GLU A 234 0.12 -13.17 36.80
C GLU A 234 -0.74 -13.07 35.54
N TRP A 235 -0.23 -12.35 34.51
CA TRP A 235 -0.88 -12.24 33.22
C TRP A 235 0.17 -12.11 32.11
N ASN A 236 -0.21 -12.51 30.86
CA ASN A 236 0.69 -12.55 29.72
C ASN A 236 0.20 -11.71 28.54
N ASP A 237 -0.96 -11.09 28.65
CA ASP A 237 -1.52 -10.18 27.66
C ASP A 237 -1.52 -8.75 28.20
N PRO A 238 -0.79 -7.80 27.58
CA PRO A 238 -0.74 -6.41 28.06
C PRO A 238 -2.11 -5.70 28.01
N SER A 239 -3.06 -6.23 27.22
CA SER A 239 -4.43 -5.73 27.19
C SER A 239 -5.23 -6.05 28.45
N GLU A 240 -4.79 -7.06 29.20
CA GLU A 240 -5.36 -7.44 30.49
C GLU A 240 -4.70 -6.69 31.64
N GLY A 241 -5.13 -6.97 32.87
CA GLY A 241 -4.57 -6.37 34.07
C GLY A 241 -5.14 -6.96 35.34
N TRP A 242 -4.64 -6.50 36.50
CA TRP A 242 -5.11 -6.95 37.79
C TRP A 242 -6.24 -6.07 38.31
N ASP A 243 -7.38 -6.69 38.64
CA ASP A 243 -8.61 -6.06 39.15
C ASP A 243 -8.57 -5.82 40.70
N GLY A 244 -7.44 -6.03 41.37
CA GLY A 244 -7.32 -5.88 42.80
C GLY A 244 -7.94 -7.02 43.60
N ARG A 245 -8.18 -8.21 43.00
CA ARG A 245 -8.70 -9.38 43.70
C ARG A 245 -7.65 -10.48 43.82
N ILE A 246 -7.75 -11.25 44.90
CA ILE A 246 -6.95 -12.43 45.18
C ILE A 246 -7.92 -13.56 45.52
N GLY A 247 -7.97 -14.61 44.69
CA GLY A 247 -8.90 -15.72 44.91
C GLY A 247 -10.37 -15.28 44.97
N GLY A 248 -10.76 -14.31 44.13
CA GLY A 248 -12.11 -13.76 44.04
C GLY A 248 -12.52 -12.77 45.13
N LYS A 249 -11.66 -12.54 46.16
CA LYS A 249 -11.89 -11.55 47.22
C LYS A 249 -11.03 -10.32 46.98
N TYR A 250 -11.54 -9.16 47.35
CA TYR A 250 -10.76 -7.92 47.29
C TYR A 250 -9.48 -7.98 48.12
N ALA A 251 -8.37 -7.61 47.52
CA ALA A 251 -7.12 -7.41 48.21
C ALA A 251 -7.19 -6.20 49.15
N SER A 252 -6.45 -6.22 50.24
CA SER A 252 -6.40 -5.09 51.17
C SER A 252 -5.74 -3.86 50.53
N PRO A 253 -6.24 -2.64 50.77
CA PRO A 253 -5.52 -1.43 50.37
C PRO A 253 -4.08 -1.42 50.91
N GLY A 254 -3.15 -0.90 50.11
CA GLY A 254 -1.75 -0.82 50.49
C GLY A 254 -0.80 -1.06 49.34
N THR A 255 0.48 -1.25 49.65
CA THR A 255 1.55 -1.41 48.68
C THR A 255 1.72 -2.86 48.29
N TYR A 256 1.73 -3.08 46.99
CA TYR A 256 2.10 -4.31 46.30
C TYR A 256 3.33 -4.04 45.46
N PHE A 257 3.90 -5.06 44.84
CA PHE A 257 5.05 -4.92 43.95
C PHE A 257 4.75 -5.60 42.65
N TYR A 258 5.30 -5.05 41.55
CA TYR A 258 5.21 -5.68 40.25
C TYR A 258 6.58 -6.02 39.70
N VAL A 259 6.61 -7.08 38.87
CA VAL A 259 7.72 -7.43 37.99
C VAL A 259 7.11 -7.67 36.63
N ILE A 260 7.54 -6.88 35.63
CA ILE A 260 7.04 -6.97 34.28
C ILE A 260 8.23 -7.16 33.36
N THR A 261 8.17 -8.18 32.49
CA THR A 261 9.14 -8.45 31.44
C THR A 261 8.44 -8.41 30.11
N ALA A 262 9.06 -7.76 29.13
CA ALA A 262 8.53 -7.70 27.78
C ALA A 262 9.65 -7.58 26.76
N LYS A 263 9.33 -7.85 25.48
CA LYS A 263 10.23 -7.70 24.34
C LYS A 263 9.51 -6.95 23.25
N GLY A 264 10.17 -5.97 22.65
CA GLY A 264 9.65 -5.19 21.53
C GLY A 264 9.67 -5.95 20.21
N ARG A 265 8.96 -5.43 19.21
CA ARG A 265 8.88 -5.98 17.84
C ARG A 265 9.81 -5.29 16.84
N GLU A 266 10.80 -4.54 17.32
CA GLU A 266 11.82 -3.97 16.46
C GLU A 266 12.61 -5.08 15.76
N LYS A 267 12.84 -4.93 14.45
CA LYS A 267 13.56 -5.94 13.66
C LYS A 267 15.03 -6.04 14.06
N VAL A 268 15.64 -4.90 14.42
CA VAL A 268 17.04 -4.80 14.80
C VAL A 268 17.12 -4.43 16.27
N ASN A 269 17.82 -5.26 17.07
CA ASN A 269 18.00 -5.04 18.51
C ASN A 269 16.70 -4.77 19.30
N PRO A 270 15.70 -5.66 19.24
CA PRO A 270 14.43 -5.44 19.93
C PRO A 270 14.65 -5.16 21.42
N PRO A 271 14.06 -4.07 21.95
CA PRO A 271 14.21 -3.72 23.36
C PRO A 271 13.70 -4.83 24.27
N LYS A 272 14.46 -5.06 25.35
CA LYS A 272 14.03 -5.94 26.44
C LYS A 272 13.66 -5.08 27.63
N TYR A 273 12.42 -5.10 27.99
CA TYR A 273 11.89 -4.37 29.13
C TYR A 273 11.91 -5.25 30.37
N VAL A 274 12.50 -4.76 31.43
CA VAL A 274 12.39 -5.33 32.80
C VAL A 274 12.02 -4.20 33.75
N LYS A 275 10.73 -4.07 34.04
CA LYS A 275 10.19 -3.04 34.93
C LYS A 275 9.83 -3.69 36.25
N LYS A 276 10.35 -3.10 37.33
CA LYS A 276 10.05 -3.50 38.72
C LYS A 276 9.70 -2.26 39.51
N GLY A 277 8.70 -2.36 40.36
CA GLY A 277 8.31 -1.21 41.16
C GLY A 277 7.25 -1.52 42.19
N ALA A 278 6.91 -0.48 42.95
CA ALA A 278 5.81 -0.52 43.88
C ALA A 278 4.52 -0.07 43.24
N LEU A 279 3.42 -0.72 43.59
CA LEU A 279 2.07 -0.43 43.12
C LEU A 279 1.21 -0.15 44.38
N LEU A 280 0.59 1.02 44.38
CA LEU A 280 -0.33 1.40 45.46
C LEU A 280 -1.78 1.07 45.07
N LEU A 281 -2.43 0.20 45.86
CA LEU A 281 -3.86 -0.04 45.78
C LEU A 281 -4.57 0.87 46.78
N VAL A 282 -5.41 1.75 46.27
CA VAL A 282 -6.28 2.67 47.01
C VAL A 282 -7.72 2.30 46.76
N ARG A 283 -8.58 2.39 47.79
CA ARG A 283 -10.00 2.10 47.66
C ARG A 283 -10.80 3.07 48.49
#